data_45da5ed6ce13e65d6e84b5422729c7eb
#
_entry.id   45da5ed6ce13e65d6e84b5422729c7eb
#
_cell.length_a   1.000
_cell.length_b   1.000
_cell.length_c   1.000
_cell.angle_alpha   90.00
_cell.angle_beta   90.00
_cell.angle_gamma   90.00
#
_symmetry.space_group_name_H-M   'P 1'
#
loop_
_entity.id
_entity.type
_entity.pdbx_description
1 polymer ?
#
loop_
_entity_poly.entity_id
_entity_poly.type
_entity_poly.pdbx_seq_one_letter_code
_entity_poly.pdbx_strand_id
1 'polypeptide(L)'
;MVGRCYTGWRNPEGLINIEKNRVDYEVTKRCEVFGNFSRYIPVGSKRISAQYDFEQGYMVSGYKYGDNGYTVVAINPADHEVVISLALESAQVSGALQGYVTDDTRKWEPVEAVQPADGVYTLTLPARSVVSYTGTVLSSSSL
;
A
#
# COMPACT_ATOMS: atom_id res chain seq x y z
N MET A 1 20.36 -6.99 1.30
CA MET A 1 20.75 -8.35 0.83
C MET A 1 20.78 -8.29 -0.68
N VAL A 2 21.97 -8.25 -1.27
CA VAL A 2 22.15 -8.22 -2.73
C VAL A 2 21.94 -9.62 -3.25
N GLY A 3 20.84 -9.85 -3.97
CA GLY A 3 20.56 -11.15 -4.58
C GLY A 3 21.66 -11.52 -5.57
N ARG A 4 22.18 -12.73 -5.52
CA ARG A 4 23.15 -13.25 -6.47
C ARG A 4 22.53 -13.26 -7.87
N CYS A 5 23.13 -12.51 -8.79
CA CYS A 5 22.86 -12.63 -10.21
C CYS A 5 23.30 -14.01 -10.70
N TYR A 6 22.36 -14.87 -11.05
CA TYR A 6 22.65 -16.06 -11.83
C TYR A 6 22.71 -15.68 -13.30
N THR A 7 23.87 -15.88 -13.90
CA THR A 7 24.10 -15.66 -15.34
C THR A 7 23.24 -16.59 -16.17
N GLY A 8 22.25 -16.04 -16.87
CA GLY A 8 21.51 -16.76 -17.90
C GLY A 8 20.01 -16.95 -17.72
N TRP A 9 19.44 -16.70 -16.53
CA TRP A 9 18.02 -16.78 -16.28
C TRP A 9 17.54 -15.51 -15.57
N ARG A 10 16.46 -14.89 -16.08
CA ARG A 10 15.76 -13.84 -15.33
C ARG A 10 15.35 -14.44 -13.97
N ASN A 11 15.83 -13.85 -12.89
CA ASN A 11 15.40 -14.30 -11.57
C ASN A 11 13.99 -13.77 -11.30
N PRO A 12 12.93 -14.60 -11.35
CA PRO A 12 11.57 -14.13 -11.14
C PRO A 12 11.33 -13.65 -9.70
N GLU A 13 12.26 -13.94 -8.80
CA GLU A 13 12.18 -13.56 -7.38
C GLU A 13 12.93 -12.27 -7.05
N GLY A 14 13.74 -11.75 -7.99
CA GLY A 14 14.51 -10.52 -7.80
C GLY A 14 13.63 -9.27 -7.80
N LEU A 15 14.00 -8.27 -7.01
CA LEU A 15 13.41 -6.93 -7.10
C LEU A 15 13.94 -6.16 -8.31
N ILE A 16 15.18 -6.43 -8.68
CA ILE A 16 15.88 -5.83 -9.83
C ILE A 16 16.59 -6.94 -10.59
N ASN A 17 16.39 -7.00 -11.89
CA ASN A 17 17.14 -7.84 -12.81
C ASN A 17 18.27 -7.02 -13.43
N ILE A 18 19.50 -7.50 -13.31
CA ILE A 18 20.67 -6.87 -13.92
C ILE A 18 21.03 -7.65 -15.17
N GLU A 19 21.14 -6.96 -16.32
CA GLU A 19 21.54 -7.55 -17.59
C GLU A 19 23.00 -8.02 -17.58
N LYS A 20 23.37 -8.88 -18.55
CA LYS A 20 24.71 -9.48 -18.62
C LYS A 20 25.84 -8.44 -18.73
N ASN A 21 25.56 -7.28 -19.31
CA ASN A 21 26.50 -6.17 -19.45
C ASN A 21 26.80 -5.47 -18.12
N ARG A 22 26.02 -5.77 -17.03
CA ARG A 22 26.10 -5.16 -15.69
C ARG A 22 25.89 -3.65 -15.66
N VAL A 23 25.36 -3.08 -16.71
CA VAL A 23 25.05 -1.65 -16.84
C VAL A 23 23.53 -1.45 -16.87
N ASP A 24 22.85 -2.23 -17.69
CA ASP A 24 21.41 -2.14 -17.81
C ASP A 24 20.70 -2.98 -16.74
N TYR A 25 19.58 -2.48 -16.25
CA TYR A 25 18.77 -3.16 -15.26
C TYR A 25 17.28 -2.96 -15.52
N GLU A 26 16.49 -3.92 -15.08
CA GLU A 26 15.04 -3.88 -15.11
C GLU A 26 14.50 -3.93 -13.66
N VAL A 27 13.63 -2.99 -13.32
CA VAL A 27 12.87 -3.02 -12.06
C VAL A 27 11.68 -3.94 -12.26
N THR A 28 11.57 -4.97 -11.43
CA THR A 28 10.49 -5.95 -11.55
C THR A 28 9.18 -5.42 -10.96
N LYS A 29 8.04 -5.95 -11.41
CA LYS A 29 6.73 -5.65 -10.81
C LYS A 29 6.71 -5.94 -9.31
N ARG A 30 7.45 -6.93 -8.84
CA ARG A 30 7.60 -7.22 -7.41
C ARG A 30 8.22 -6.05 -6.64
N CYS A 31 9.22 -5.38 -7.20
CA CYS A 31 9.80 -4.17 -6.61
C CYS A 31 8.78 -3.03 -6.55
N GLU A 32 7.99 -2.89 -7.59
CA GLU A 32 6.93 -1.87 -7.62
C GLU A 32 5.85 -2.11 -6.56
N VAL A 33 5.40 -3.35 -6.42
CA VAL A 33 4.46 -3.76 -5.36
C VAL A 33 5.06 -3.53 -3.96
N PHE A 34 6.33 -3.91 -3.76
CA PHE A 34 7.02 -3.66 -2.50
C PHE A 34 7.15 -2.16 -2.20
N GLY A 35 7.25 -1.34 -3.23
CA GLY A 35 7.24 0.12 -3.14
C GLY A 35 6.00 0.70 -2.48
N ASN A 36 4.83 0.05 -2.58
CA ASN A 36 3.62 0.47 -1.87
C ASN A 36 3.79 0.43 -0.34
N PHE A 37 4.68 -0.40 0.16
CA PHE A 37 5.04 -0.40 1.58
C PHE A 37 6.19 0.57 1.87
N SER A 38 7.31 0.44 1.17
CA SER A 38 8.54 1.15 1.50
C SER A 38 8.48 2.67 1.24
N ARG A 39 7.61 3.12 0.33
CA ARG A 39 7.46 4.55 -0.01
C ARG A 39 6.50 5.29 0.91
N TYR A 40 5.46 4.61 1.39
CA TYR A 40 4.34 5.24 2.11
C TYR A 40 4.27 4.89 3.59
N ILE A 41 5.20 4.06 4.08
CA ILE A 41 5.35 3.74 5.49
C ILE A 41 6.69 4.31 5.97
N PRO A 42 6.70 5.47 6.63
CA PRO A 42 7.93 6.10 7.12
C PRO A 42 8.69 5.21 8.12
N VAL A 43 10.00 5.37 8.17
CA VAL A 43 10.84 4.69 9.17
C VAL A 43 10.37 5.09 10.58
N GLY A 44 10.26 4.11 11.47
CA GLY A 44 9.76 4.32 12.83
C GLY A 44 8.24 4.19 12.95
N SER A 45 7.53 3.92 11.86
CA SER A 45 6.10 3.61 11.91
C SER A 45 5.81 2.40 12.77
N LYS A 46 4.68 2.42 13.47
CA LYS A 46 4.18 1.29 14.26
C LYS A 46 3.00 0.65 13.56
N ARG A 47 3.05 -0.67 13.35
CA ARG A 47 1.91 -1.42 12.85
C ARG A 47 0.77 -1.35 13.87
N ILE A 48 -0.44 -1.10 13.36
CA ILE A 48 -1.69 -1.14 14.14
C ILE A 48 -2.52 -2.36 13.75
N SER A 49 -3.38 -2.81 14.65
CA SER A 49 -4.29 -3.91 14.34
C SER A 49 -5.25 -3.49 13.22
N ALA A 50 -5.47 -4.39 12.28
CA ALA A 50 -6.48 -4.24 11.24
C ALA A 50 -7.39 -5.47 11.31
N GLN A 51 -8.69 -5.23 11.45
CA GLN A 51 -9.71 -6.27 11.40
C GLN A 51 -10.36 -6.22 10.02
N TYR A 52 -10.42 -7.33 9.34
CA TYR A 52 -11.08 -7.47 8.05
C TYR A 52 -11.51 -8.93 7.84
N ASP A 53 -12.44 -9.12 6.93
CA ASP A 53 -12.96 -10.44 6.61
C ASP A 53 -12.02 -11.15 5.61
N PHE A 54 -11.30 -12.15 6.09
CA PHE A 54 -10.40 -12.97 5.29
C PHE A 54 -11.10 -13.78 4.19
N GLU A 55 -12.38 -14.10 4.36
CA GLU A 55 -13.14 -14.89 3.39
C GLU A 55 -13.40 -14.11 2.10
N GLN A 56 -13.35 -12.79 2.16
CA GLN A 56 -13.49 -11.92 0.99
C GLN A 56 -12.21 -11.82 0.13
N GLY A 57 -11.11 -12.44 0.55
CA GLY A 57 -9.91 -12.62 -0.24
C GLY A 57 -8.97 -11.42 -0.34
N TYR A 58 -9.32 -10.25 0.20
CA TYR A 58 -8.42 -9.10 0.27
C TYR A 58 -7.64 -9.07 1.59
N MET A 59 -6.54 -8.31 1.63
CA MET A 59 -5.71 -8.14 2.82
C MET A 59 -5.51 -6.67 3.12
N VAL A 60 -5.53 -6.30 4.41
CA VAL A 60 -5.33 -4.93 4.87
C VAL A 60 -4.30 -4.88 5.98
N SER A 61 -3.44 -3.88 5.97
CA SER A 61 -2.52 -3.59 7.07
C SER A 61 -2.44 -2.10 7.32
N GLY A 62 -2.41 -1.70 8.59
CA GLY A 62 -2.37 -0.30 9.01
C GLY A 62 -1.07 0.03 9.76
N TYR A 63 -0.62 1.26 9.60
CA TYR A 63 0.60 1.78 10.20
C TYR A 63 0.38 3.21 10.64
N LYS A 64 0.81 3.55 11.86
CA LYS A 64 0.79 4.93 12.35
C LYS A 64 2.19 5.47 12.50
N TYR A 65 2.37 6.77 12.27
CA TYR A 65 3.64 7.47 12.39
C TYR A 65 3.45 8.93 12.81
N GLY A 66 4.48 9.48 13.45
CA GLY A 66 4.37 10.81 14.03
C GLY A 66 3.21 10.90 15.03
N ASP A 67 2.63 12.07 15.16
CA ASP A 67 1.54 12.32 16.12
C ASP A 67 0.16 11.94 15.54
N ASN A 68 -0.02 12.12 14.25
CA ASN A 68 -1.34 11.99 13.63
C ASN A 68 -1.36 11.30 12.26
N GLY A 69 -0.19 10.94 11.70
CA GLY A 69 -0.10 10.30 10.39
C GLY A 69 -0.42 8.80 10.43
N TYR A 70 -1.06 8.31 9.38
CA TYR A 70 -1.25 6.87 9.18
C TYR A 70 -1.23 6.49 7.71
N THR A 71 -0.86 5.25 7.46
CA THR A 71 -0.94 4.61 6.15
C THR A 71 -1.69 3.30 6.27
N VAL A 72 -2.58 3.04 5.33
CA VAL A 72 -3.25 1.76 5.16
C VAL A 72 -2.82 1.17 3.83
N VAL A 73 -2.32 -0.06 3.84
CA VAL A 73 -2.01 -0.80 2.61
C VAL A 73 -3.04 -1.91 2.45
N ALA A 74 -3.75 -1.87 1.32
CA ALA A 74 -4.74 -2.85 0.94
C ALA A 74 -4.28 -3.62 -0.29
N ILE A 75 -4.44 -4.95 -0.29
CA ILE A 75 -4.07 -5.85 -1.37
C ILE A 75 -5.33 -6.56 -1.85
N ASN A 76 -5.60 -6.44 -3.13
CA ASN A 76 -6.65 -7.19 -3.80
C ASN A 76 -6.02 -8.19 -4.79
N PRO A 77 -5.93 -9.48 -4.47
CA PRO A 77 -5.40 -10.49 -5.36
C PRO A 77 -6.43 -10.99 -6.40
N ALA A 78 -7.71 -10.66 -6.23
CA ALA A 78 -8.79 -11.10 -7.11
C ALA A 78 -8.66 -10.48 -8.51
N ASP A 79 -9.29 -11.10 -9.49
CA ASP A 79 -9.37 -10.65 -10.87
C ASP A 79 -10.51 -9.64 -11.14
N HIS A 80 -11.16 -9.18 -10.09
CA HIS A 80 -12.22 -8.18 -10.10
C HIS A 80 -12.00 -7.13 -9.04
N GLU A 81 -12.68 -6.01 -9.20
CA GLU A 81 -12.66 -4.90 -8.25
C GLU A 81 -13.36 -5.28 -6.94
N VAL A 82 -12.81 -4.83 -5.82
CA VAL A 82 -13.39 -5.01 -4.49
C VAL A 82 -13.60 -3.65 -3.84
N VAL A 83 -14.78 -3.42 -3.28
CA VAL A 83 -15.09 -2.21 -2.50
C VAL A 83 -15.09 -2.56 -1.02
N ILE A 84 -14.32 -1.80 -0.23
CA ILE A 84 -14.20 -2.00 1.21
C ILE A 84 -14.55 -0.72 1.98
N SER A 85 -15.06 -0.87 3.18
CA SER A 85 -15.27 0.23 4.12
C SER A 85 -14.13 0.26 5.14
N LEU A 86 -13.49 1.41 5.28
CA LEU A 86 -12.41 1.63 6.24
C LEU A 86 -12.85 2.62 7.31
N ALA A 87 -12.83 2.18 8.55
CA ALA A 87 -13.00 3.04 9.72
C ALA A 87 -11.78 2.92 10.64
N LEU A 88 -11.42 4.00 11.31
CA LEU A 88 -10.40 4.01 12.34
C LEU A 88 -11.08 3.99 13.71
N GLU A 89 -10.88 2.90 14.45
CA GLU A 89 -11.39 2.82 15.83
C GLU A 89 -10.60 3.79 16.73
N SER A 90 -11.31 4.43 17.63
CA SER A 90 -10.74 5.32 18.65
C SER A 90 -9.98 6.54 18.10
N ALA A 91 -10.19 6.90 16.84
CA ALA A 91 -9.61 8.09 16.25
C ALA A 91 -10.59 8.78 15.31
N GLN A 92 -10.59 10.10 15.32
CA GLN A 92 -11.35 10.88 14.36
C GLN A 92 -10.46 11.14 13.13
N VAL A 93 -10.94 10.76 11.96
CA VAL A 93 -10.24 11.00 10.69
C VAL A 93 -10.26 12.49 10.34
N SER A 94 -9.19 12.97 9.75
CA SER A 94 -9.04 14.35 9.31
C SER A 94 -8.80 14.41 7.81
N GLY A 95 -9.83 14.82 7.08
CA GLY A 95 -9.74 15.06 5.64
C GLY A 95 -9.72 13.79 4.78
N ALA A 96 -9.30 13.98 3.54
CA ALA A 96 -9.28 12.93 2.53
C ALA A 96 -8.11 11.96 2.71
N LEU A 97 -8.32 10.72 2.28
CA LEU A 97 -7.25 9.74 2.03
C LEU A 97 -6.70 9.92 0.62
N GLN A 98 -5.40 10.05 0.49
CA GLN A 98 -4.74 9.99 -0.80
C GLN A 98 -4.25 8.56 -1.06
N GLY A 99 -4.71 7.95 -2.14
CA GLY A 99 -4.33 6.60 -2.54
C GLY A 99 -3.27 6.58 -3.64
N TYR A 100 -2.46 5.52 -3.66
CA TYR A 100 -1.45 5.24 -4.68
C TYR A 100 -1.52 3.76 -5.06
N VAL A 101 -1.83 3.50 -6.32
CA VAL A 101 -2.07 2.15 -6.83
C VAL A 101 -0.87 1.60 -7.60
N THR A 102 -0.62 0.32 -7.43
CA THR A 102 0.24 -0.49 -8.28
C THR A 102 -0.55 -1.73 -8.72
N ASP A 103 -0.60 -1.96 -10.02
CA ASP A 103 -1.19 -3.14 -10.66
C ASP A 103 -0.38 -3.54 -11.90
N ASP A 104 -0.95 -4.29 -12.82
CA ASP A 104 -0.25 -4.77 -14.03
C ASP A 104 0.26 -3.62 -14.90
N THR A 105 -0.43 -2.48 -14.94
CA THR A 105 -0.16 -1.35 -15.82
C THR A 105 0.30 -0.09 -15.09
N ARG A 106 -0.09 0.08 -13.83
CA ARG A 106 0.18 1.26 -13.01
C ARG A 106 1.29 1.01 -12.01
N LYS A 107 2.01 2.08 -11.67
CA LYS A 107 3.12 2.06 -10.72
C LYS A 107 3.06 3.29 -9.82
N TRP A 108 2.62 3.09 -8.57
CA TRP A 108 2.47 4.15 -7.57
C TRP A 108 1.69 5.35 -8.10
N GLU A 109 0.75 5.08 -8.98
CA GLU A 109 -0.07 6.11 -9.60
C GLU A 109 -1.09 6.65 -8.59
N PRO A 110 -1.20 7.98 -8.42
CA PRO A 110 -2.17 8.54 -7.52
C PRO A 110 -3.58 8.25 -8.04
N VAL A 111 -4.46 7.87 -7.13
CA VAL A 111 -5.90 7.74 -7.39
C VAL A 111 -6.64 8.93 -6.77
N GLU A 112 -7.88 9.12 -7.18
CA GLU A 112 -8.71 10.18 -6.62
C GLU A 112 -8.77 10.08 -5.08
N ALA A 113 -8.62 11.24 -4.43
CA ALA A 113 -8.64 11.32 -2.98
C ALA A 113 -10.05 11.00 -2.45
N VAL A 114 -10.13 10.12 -1.45
CA VAL A 114 -11.39 9.65 -0.90
C VAL A 114 -11.76 10.45 0.35
N GLN A 115 -12.91 11.09 0.32
CA GLN A 115 -13.47 11.79 1.49
C GLN A 115 -14.20 10.81 2.41
N PRO A 116 -14.12 11.00 3.73
CA PRO A 116 -14.90 10.18 4.65
C PRO A 116 -16.37 10.64 4.68
N ALA A 117 -17.28 9.69 4.79
CA ALA A 117 -18.67 9.92 5.12
C ALA A 117 -18.94 9.33 6.51
N ASP A 118 -19.37 10.16 7.45
CA ASP A 118 -19.59 9.76 8.84
C ASP A 118 -18.39 9.02 9.49
N GLY A 119 -17.16 9.46 9.15
CA GLY A 119 -15.94 8.88 9.67
C GLY A 119 -15.51 7.57 8.98
N VAL A 120 -16.19 7.14 7.93
CA VAL A 120 -15.91 5.91 7.19
C VAL A 120 -15.50 6.27 5.75
N TYR A 121 -14.42 5.65 5.28
CA TYR A 121 -14.00 5.75 3.88
C TYR A 121 -14.51 4.56 3.08
N THR A 122 -15.06 4.81 1.91
CA THR A 122 -15.37 3.76 0.94
C THR A 122 -14.23 3.70 -0.07
N LEU A 123 -13.48 2.62 -0.03
CA LEU A 123 -12.28 2.43 -0.86
C LEU A 123 -12.55 1.40 -1.95
N THR A 124 -12.17 1.75 -3.16
CA THR A 124 -12.24 0.85 -4.32
C THR A 124 -10.85 0.29 -4.58
N LEU A 125 -10.72 -1.03 -4.51
CA LEU A 125 -9.49 -1.76 -4.79
C LEU A 125 -9.59 -2.39 -6.17
N PRO A 126 -8.85 -1.91 -7.18
CA PRO A 126 -8.85 -2.52 -8.50
C PRO A 126 -8.43 -3.99 -8.48
N ALA A 127 -8.78 -4.74 -9.52
CA ALA A 127 -8.35 -6.12 -9.69
C ALA A 127 -6.81 -6.24 -9.63
N ARG A 128 -6.29 -7.27 -8.99
CA ARG A 128 -4.84 -7.60 -8.90
C ARG A 128 -3.97 -6.40 -8.53
N SER A 129 -4.38 -5.64 -7.51
CA SER A 129 -3.71 -4.41 -7.13
C SER A 129 -3.24 -4.38 -5.70
N VAL A 130 -2.26 -3.50 -5.45
CA VAL A 130 -1.89 -3.02 -4.13
C VAL A 130 -2.11 -1.52 -4.10
N VAL A 131 -2.85 -1.04 -3.11
CA VAL A 131 -3.11 0.39 -2.93
C VAL A 131 -2.67 0.82 -1.54
N SER A 132 -1.87 1.88 -1.50
CA SER A 132 -1.46 2.52 -0.24
C SER A 132 -2.22 3.82 -0.08
N TYR A 133 -2.96 3.93 1.01
CA TYR A 133 -3.72 5.12 1.37
C TYR A 133 -3.03 5.84 2.53
N THR A 134 -2.76 7.13 2.37
CA THR A 134 -2.15 7.97 3.40
C THR A 134 -3.15 9.00 3.90
N GLY A 135 -3.18 9.21 5.19
CA GLY A 135 -4.09 10.17 5.81
C GLY A 135 -3.62 10.66 7.17
N THR A 136 -4.44 11.50 7.78
CA THR A 136 -4.21 12.03 9.12
C THR A 136 -5.45 11.88 9.98
N VAL A 137 -5.23 11.72 11.29
CA VAL A 137 -6.29 11.82 12.30
C VAL A 137 -6.25 13.18 12.96
N LEU A 138 -7.38 13.63 13.49
CA LEU A 138 -7.40 14.78 14.39
C LEU A 138 -6.61 14.39 15.64
N SER A 139 -5.63 15.21 16.01
CA SER A 139 -4.95 15.02 17.29
C SER A 139 -6.01 15.12 18.38
N SER A 140 -6.14 14.10 19.21
CA SER A 140 -6.87 14.27 20.47
C SER A 140 -6.06 15.30 21.26
N SER A 141 -6.54 16.55 21.29
CA SER A 141 -6.07 17.50 22.29
C SER A 141 -6.40 16.87 23.64
N SER A 142 -5.36 16.38 24.32
CA SER A 142 -5.45 16.05 25.72
C SER A 142 -5.88 17.34 26.46
N LEU A 143 -7.10 17.34 26.91
CA LEU A 143 -7.52 18.28 27.93
C LEU A 143 -6.80 17.96 29.22
#